data_3233f241a708a44b7f40bbad53100cea
#
_entry.id   3233f241a708a44b7f40bbad53100cea
#
_cell.length_a   1.000
_cell.length_b   1.000
_cell.length_c   1.000
_cell.angle_alpha   90.00
_cell.angle_beta   90.00
_cell.angle_gamma   90.00
#
_symmetry.space_group_name_H-M   'P 1'
#
loop_
_entity.id
_entity.type
_entity.pdbx_description
1 polymer ?
#
loop_
_entity_poly.entity_id
_entity_poly.type
_entity_poly.pdbx_seq_one_letter_code
_entity_poly.pdbx_strand_id
1 'polypeptide(L)'
;DNTVPNAMHYFDEILHTYLKGSSYTFEFTTMTAHDDAVFLVEGNKLSFIRKNKGYHLTIMSVEKGGDTTSVTAYGLCLELTNEYVGEYKATRAMSFVEYINAYGFERSFVIGKNEVSNKKITHEWTGTDTVLARLYSIATVFDAELEFVTQLNDDYSLKNVVLNIYRAHSDSVQGMGHDKRSTILRYPSNIYGITKTSDITDLYTAIRPTGTNGLQLNSISGRVIRDSNGNILYKVQGNNILAPQARDRFPSTLLTNHSNDMYAVQVWSYETENVEMLYGQALAQLKKNCVPKVTYDVDAYIDAEIGDTFTIEDAEYSPTLYLEARITEQEICFTDTEKCKTIFDNFEEKQSQISSALISEMNKMIELKKIYEGSIVSTNGVLFKTDSDSTKLTALVKDDGVDITSKYSITWFKDDVQISTSQTITVSASDFVEKAVYRFKAMNGEILKATAEVTVMRLQDGQNGTSAYVHIAYANSSDGQVDFSLTDSNRKFIGQYSDSK
;
A
#
# COMPACT_ATOMS: atom_id res chain seq x y z
N ASP A 1 -8.33 16.34 16.07
CA ASP A 1 -8.52 17.79 15.91
C ASP A 1 -7.33 18.52 16.53
N ASN A 2 -6.47 19.13 15.69
CA ASN A 2 -5.26 19.84 16.12
C ASN A 2 -5.55 21.11 16.97
N THR A 3 -6.80 21.49 17.10
CA THR A 3 -7.21 22.69 17.84
C THR A 3 -7.61 22.42 19.29
N VAL A 4 -7.78 21.15 19.66
CA VAL A 4 -8.13 20.76 21.03
C VAL A 4 -6.89 20.79 21.92
N PRO A 5 -6.94 21.41 23.11
CA PRO A 5 -5.81 21.38 24.04
C PRO A 5 -5.40 19.93 24.36
N ASN A 6 -4.11 19.66 24.31
CA ASN A 6 -3.49 18.34 24.49
C ASN A 6 -3.87 17.31 23.40
N ALA A 7 -4.43 17.73 22.26
CA ALA A 7 -4.59 16.85 21.13
C ALA A 7 -3.21 16.47 20.55
N MET A 8 -3.11 15.26 20.04
CA MET A 8 -1.94 14.84 19.28
C MET A 8 -1.87 15.66 17.97
N HIS A 9 -0.86 16.54 17.88
CA HIS A 9 -0.61 17.29 16.65
C HIS A 9 -0.01 16.36 15.59
N TYR A 10 -0.54 16.45 14.39
CA TYR A 10 -0.03 15.73 13.21
C TYR A 10 0.35 16.73 12.11
N PHE A 11 1.24 16.32 11.25
CA PHE A 11 1.74 17.09 10.11
C PHE A 11 2.12 16.13 8.98
N ASP A 12 2.37 16.70 7.80
CA ASP A 12 2.63 15.95 6.56
C ASP A 12 1.56 14.89 6.27
N GLU A 13 0.34 15.19 6.66
CA GLU A 13 -0.78 14.31 6.47
C GLU A 13 -1.30 14.39 5.03
N ILE A 14 -1.57 13.22 4.46
CA ILE A 14 -2.18 13.08 3.13
C ILE A 14 -3.31 12.07 3.20
N LEU A 15 -4.52 12.53 2.90
CA LEU A 15 -5.64 11.65 2.58
C LEU A 15 -5.65 11.42 1.07
N HIS A 16 -5.22 10.24 0.64
CA HIS A 16 -5.25 9.85 -0.76
C HIS A 16 -6.54 9.07 -1.03
N THR A 17 -7.34 9.56 -1.97
CA THR A 17 -8.62 8.96 -2.36
C THR A 17 -8.58 8.58 -3.83
N TYR A 18 -9.20 7.43 -4.17
CA TYR A 18 -9.18 6.83 -5.49
C TYR A 18 -10.59 6.55 -5.98
N LEU A 19 -10.90 6.95 -7.20
CA LEU A 19 -12.15 6.57 -7.88
C LEU A 19 -12.17 5.06 -8.09
N LYS A 20 -11.05 4.54 -8.56
CA LYS A 20 -10.82 3.12 -8.76
C LYS A 20 -10.72 2.44 -7.39
N GLY A 21 -11.63 1.50 -7.16
CA GLY A 21 -11.70 0.83 -5.88
C GLY A 21 -12.50 1.57 -4.82
N SER A 22 -12.94 2.81 -5.07
CA SER A 22 -13.57 3.67 -4.06
C SER A 22 -12.84 3.59 -2.72
N SER A 23 -11.52 3.55 -2.79
CA SER A 23 -10.62 3.32 -1.66
C SER A 23 -9.94 4.61 -1.24
N TYR A 24 -9.42 4.59 -0.04
CA TYR A 24 -8.64 5.70 0.49
C TYR A 24 -7.55 5.19 1.42
N THR A 25 -6.44 5.94 1.44
CA THR A 25 -5.36 5.76 2.41
C THR A 25 -5.14 7.06 3.15
N PHE A 26 -4.61 6.99 4.35
CA PHE A 26 -4.27 8.16 5.15
C PHE A 26 -2.88 7.99 5.76
N GLU A 27 -2.04 8.96 5.50
CA GLU A 27 -0.69 9.02 6.03
C GLU A 27 -0.53 10.29 6.86
N PHE A 28 0.22 10.22 7.94
CA PHE A 28 0.57 11.39 8.74
C PHE A 28 1.77 11.11 9.61
N THR A 29 2.40 12.19 10.07
CA THR A 29 3.51 12.14 11.03
C THR A 29 3.11 12.88 12.31
N THR A 30 3.53 12.40 13.47
CA THR A 30 3.33 13.03 14.78
C THR A 30 4.57 12.92 15.65
N MET A 31 4.58 13.62 16.79
CA MET A 31 5.66 13.53 17.77
C MET A 31 5.53 12.24 18.58
N THR A 32 6.61 11.46 18.66
CA THR A 32 6.64 10.18 19.39
C THR A 32 6.41 10.35 20.90
N ALA A 33 6.78 11.51 21.45
CA ALA A 33 6.68 11.79 22.89
C ALA A 33 5.24 12.11 23.35
N HIS A 34 4.26 12.21 22.46
CA HIS A 34 2.87 12.44 22.84
C HIS A 34 2.27 11.18 23.49
N ASP A 35 1.53 11.35 24.59
CA ASP A 35 0.94 10.23 25.35
C ASP A 35 0.07 9.32 24.48
N ASP A 36 -0.70 9.90 23.56
CA ASP A 36 -1.58 9.14 22.66
C ASP A 36 -0.83 8.42 21.52
N ALA A 37 0.46 8.72 21.30
CA ALA A 37 1.26 8.03 20.29
C ALA A 37 1.41 6.52 20.61
N VAL A 38 1.18 6.12 21.85
CA VAL A 38 1.15 4.70 22.26
C VAL A 38 0.06 3.89 21.55
N PHE A 39 -1.01 4.54 21.10
CA PHE A 39 -2.11 3.90 20.37
C PHE A 39 -1.84 3.76 18.87
N LEU A 40 -0.76 4.37 18.36
CA LEU A 40 -0.34 4.24 16.98
C LEU A 40 0.47 2.96 16.79
N VAL A 41 -0.27 1.86 16.66
CA VAL A 41 0.29 0.52 16.44
C VAL A 41 -0.50 -0.17 15.33
N GLU A 42 0.15 -1.07 14.60
CA GLU A 42 -0.45 -1.83 13.51
C GLU A 42 -1.69 -2.59 13.98
N GLY A 43 -2.73 -2.57 13.17
CA GLY A 43 -4.03 -3.19 13.46
C GLY A 43 -5.01 -2.31 14.22
N ASN A 44 -4.56 -1.26 14.91
CA ASN A 44 -5.47 -0.28 15.50
C ASN A 44 -6.22 0.51 14.44
N LYS A 45 -7.35 1.07 14.81
CA LYS A 45 -8.24 1.79 13.91
C LYS A 45 -8.10 3.30 14.07
N LEU A 46 -8.14 4.01 12.95
CA LEU A 46 -8.27 5.46 12.88
C LEU A 46 -9.66 5.81 12.35
N SER A 47 -10.35 6.72 13.02
CA SER A 47 -11.65 7.20 12.56
C SER A 47 -11.72 8.71 12.65
N PHE A 48 -12.26 9.33 11.60
CA PHE A 48 -12.54 10.76 11.58
C PHE A 48 -13.67 11.09 10.61
N ILE A 49 -14.22 12.28 10.74
CA ILE A 49 -15.24 12.83 9.85
C ILE A 49 -14.65 14.04 9.12
N ARG A 50 -14.78 14.08 7.80
CA ARG A 50 -14.43 15.21 6.97
C ARG A 50 -15.55 15.50 5.98
N LYS A 51 -16.01 16.76 5.92
CA LYS A 51 -17.13 17.17 5.03
C LYS A 51 -18.36 16.23 5.14
N ASN A 52 -18.73 15.86 6.35
CA ASN A 52 -19.81 14.91 6.66
C ASN A 52 -19.62 13.48 6.14
N LYS A 53 -18.43 13.14 5.64
CA LYS A 53 -18.07 11.78 5.24
C LYS A 53 -17.22 11.13 6.33
N GLY A 54 -17.61 9.93 6.75
CA GLY A 54 -16.87 9.13 7.73
C GLY A 54 -15.70 8.41 7.07
N TYR A 55 -14.59 8.36 7.76
CA TYR A 55 -13.42 7.58 7.39
C TYR A 55 -13.08 6.64 8.55
N HIS A 56 -12.85 5.39 8.23
CA HIS A 56 -12.44 4.37 9.20
C HIS A 56 -11.37 3.50 8.54
N LEU A 57 -10.17 3.54 9.12
CA LEU A 57 -8.99 2.96 8.52
C LEU A 57 -8.30 2.04 9.52
N THR A 58 -7.58 1.07 9.00
CA THR A 58 -6.68 0.21 9.78
C THR A 58 -5.26 0.73 9.63
N ILE A 59 -4.57 0.92 10.75
CA ILE A 59 -3.13 1.23 10.74
C ILE A 59 -2.38 0.01 10.22
N MET A 60 -1.71 0.17 9.09
CA MET A 60 -0.99 -0.90 8.41
C MET A 60 0.51 -0.84 8.68
N SER A 61 1.05 0.35 8.86
CA SER A 61 2.48 0.56 9.09
C SER A 61 2.71 1.73 10.03
N VAL A 62 3.64 1.54 10.96
CA VAL A 62 4.09 2.56 11.90
C VAL A 62 5.62 2.61 11.86
N GLU A 63 6.17 3.76 11.53
CA GLU A 63 7.61 4.00 11.51
C GLU A 63 7.98 4.97 12.62
N LYS A 64 8.80 4.53 13.58
CA LYS A 64 9.31 5.35 14.67
C LYS A 64 10.77 5.72 14.38
N GLY A 65 11.02 7.01 14.15
CA GLY A 65 12.34 7.54 13.85
C GLY A 65 12.67 8.75 14.72
N GLY A 66 13.56 8.59 15.71
CA GLY A 66 13.92 9.69 16.61
C GLY A 66 12.72 10.24 17.37
N ASP A 67 12.40 11.52 17.17
CA ASP A 67 11.32 12.20 17.88
C ASP A 67 9.96 12.11 17.18
N THR A 68 9.88 11.46 16.02
CA THR A 68 8.66 11.38 15.19
C THR A 68 8.17 9.95 14.97
N THR A 69 6.87 9.83 14.79
CA THR A 69 6.20 8.59 14.40
C THR A 69 5.38 8.86 13.15
N SER A 70 5.67 8.16 12.05
CA SER A 70 4.91 8.20 10.81
C SER A 70 3.97 7.00 10.74
N VAL A 71 2.74 7.24 10.29
CA VAL A 71 1.66 6.25 10.25
C VAL A 71 1.09 6.19 8.85
N THR A 72 0.88 4.97 8.35
CA THR A 72 0.12 4.73 7.13
C THR A 72 -1.10 3.85 7.48
N ALA A 73 -2.29 4.30 7.11
CA ALA A 73 -3.53 3.61 7.39
C ALA A 73 -4.39 3.46 6.12
N TYR A 74 -5.09 2.34 6.00
CA TYR A 74 -5.89 1.97 4.83
C TYR A 74 -7.36 1.84 5.17
N GLY A 75 -8.22 2.28 4.23
CA GLY A 75 -9.66 2.15 4.35
C GLY A 75 -10.14 0.69 4.36
N LEU A 76 -11.28 0.45 4.99
CA LEU A 76 -11.83 -0.89 5.23
C LEU A 76 -12.05 -1.74 3.98
N CYS A 77 -12.39 -1.14 2.84
CA CYS A 77 -12.61 -1.89 1.60
C CYS A 77 -11.37 -2.70 1.18
N LEU A 78 -10.18 -2.30 1.64
CA LEU A 78 -8.93 -2.96 1.34
C LEU A 78 -8.70 -4.23 2.18
N GLU A 79 -9.41 -4.40 3.31
CA GLU A 79 -9.42 -5.66 4.06
C GLU A 79 -9.99 -6.81 3.21
N LEU A 80 -10.89 -6.50 2.26
CA LEU A 80 -11.48 -7.45 1.33
C LEU A 80 -10.50 -8.03 0.29
N THR A 81 -9.28 -7.51 0.25
CA THR A 81 -8.19 -8.09 -0.56
C THR A 81 -7.58 -9.34 0.08
N ASN A 82 -7.81 -9.53 1.39
CA ASN A 82 -7.25 -10.65 2.15
C ASN A 82 -8.21 -11.86 2.22
N GLU A 83 -9.43 -11.71 1.71
CA GLU A 83 -10.42 -12.78 1.64
C GLU A 83 -10.61 -13.24 0.21
N TYR A 84 -10.85 -14.54 0.02
CA TYR A 84 -10.93 -15.16 -1.29
C TYR A 84 -12.29 -15.84 -1.51
N VAL A 85 -12.77 -15.80 -2.74
CA VAL A 85 -13.98 -16.49 -3.18
C VAL A 85 -13.69 -17.32 -4.42
N GLY A 86 -14.35 -18.47 -4.49
CA GLY A 86 -14.20 -19.42 -5.58
C GLY A 86 -15.03 -19.06 -6.83
N GLU A 87 -15.13 -20.05 -7.69
CA GLU A 87 -15.96 -20.02 -8.90
C GLU A 87 -17.45 -19.92 -8.57
N TYR A 88 -18.21 -19.32 -9.47
CA TYR A 88 -19.67 -19.27 -9.40
C TYR A 88 -20.28 -19.27 -10.80
N LYS A 89 -21.25 -20.17 -11.03
CA LYS A 89 -21.99 -20.24 -12.26
C LYS A 89 -23.48 -20.00 -12.00
N ALA A 90 -23.99 -18.92 -12.58
CA ALA A 90 -25.39 -18.59 -12.47
C ALA A 90 -26.24 -19.55 -13.34
N THR A 91 -27.30 -20.11 -12.76
CA THR A 91 -28.27 -20.99 -13.48
C THR A 91 -29.42 -20.21 -14.10
N ARG A 92 -29.53 -18.92 -13.81
CA ARG A 92 -30.54 -17.99 -14.33
C ARG A 92 -29.99 -16.57 -14.35
N ALA A 93 -30.66 -15.65 -15.02
CA ALA A 93 -30.33 -14.22 -14.94
C ALA A 93 -30.57 -13.70 -13.52
N MET A 94 -29.55 -13.12 -12.92
CA MET A 94 -29.49 -12.59 -11.55
C MET A 94 -29.23 -11.11 -11.57
N SER A 95 -29.76 -10.38 -10.58
CA SER A 95 -29.45 -8.97 -10.33
C SER A 95 -28.10 -8.84 -9.61
N PHE A 96 -27.57 -7.62 -9.56
CA PHE A 96 -26.34 -7.33 -8.83
C PHE A 96 -26.41 -7.81 -7.37
N VAL A 97 -27.49 -7.46 -6.67
CA VAL A 97 -27.70 -7.85 -5.26
C VAL A 97 -27.83 -9.36 -5.09
N GLU A 98 -28.46 -10.06 -6.03
CA GLU A 98 -28.52 -11.52 -5.99
C GLU A 98 -27.14 -12.17 -6.11
N TYR A 99 -26.20 -11.58 -6.88
CA TYR A 99 -24.80 -12.02 -6.90
C TYR A 99 -24.07 -11.72 -5.59
N ILE A 100 -24.28 -10.52 -5.01
CA ILE A 100 -23.74 -10.18 -3.68
C ILE A 100 -24.15 -11.25 -2.65
N ASN A 101 -25.44 -11.62 -2.62
CA ASN A 101 -25.96 -12.62 -1.68
C ASN A 101 -25.44 -14.04 -1.99
N ALA A 102 -25.28 -14.38 -3.27
CA ALA A 102 -24.77 -15.69 -3.68
C ALA A 102 -23.31 -15.93 -3.22
N TYR A 103 -22.51 -14.87 -3.12
CA TYR A 103 -21.16 -14.92 -2.59
C TYR A 103 -21.08 -14.70 -1.06
N GLY A 104 -22.20 -14.35 -0.40
CA GLY A 104 -22.24 -14.06 1.04
C GLY A 104 -21.71 -12.68 1.42
N PHE A 105 -21.59 -11.75 0.47
CA PHE A 105 -21.05 -10.41 0.70
C PHE A 105 -22.05 -9.48 1.40
N GLU A 106 -23.34 -9.85 1.49
CA GLU A 106 -24.37 -9.09 2.20
C GLU A 106 -24.08 -8.90 3.69
N ARG A 107 -23.14 -9.67 4.24
CA ARG A 107 -22.70 -9.54 5.64
C ARG A 107 -21.73 -8.39 5.85
N SER A 108 -21.07 -7.94 4.80
CA SER A 108 -20.04 -6.92 4.84
C SER A 108 -20.56 -5.52 4.57
N PHE A 109 -21.70 -5.41 3.84
CA PHE A 109 -22.22 -4.13 3.36
C PHE A 109 -23.72 -4.02 3.52
N VAL A 110 -24.17 -2.77 3.74
CA VAL A 110 -25.56 -2.37 3.54
C VAL A 110 -25.69 -1.80 2.12
N ILE A 111 -26.59 -2.35 1.30
CA ILE A 111 -26.83 -1.80 -0.04
C ILE A 111 -27.54 -0.46 0.09
N GLY A 112 -26.90 0.57 -0.43
CA GLY A 112 -27.46 1.92 -0.51
C GLY A 112 -28.14 2.18 -1.85
N LYS A 113 -27.65 3.19 -2.59
CA LYS A 113 -28.13 3.51 -3.94
C LYS A 113 -27.80 2.36 -4.90
N ASN A 114 -28.77 1.99 -5.75
CA ASN A 114 -28.56 0.97 -6.77
C ASN A 114 -29.22 1.38 -8.10
N GLU A 115 -28.44 1.91 -9.02
CA GLU A 115 -28.89 2.38 -10.32
C GLU A 115 -28.99 1.28 -11.38
N VAL A 116 -28.49 0.06 -11.07
CA VAL A 116 -28.56 -1.11 -11.96
C VAL A 116 -29.55 -2.15 -11.47
N SER A 117 -30.46 -1.80 -10.54
CA SER A 117 -31.40 -2.70 -9.90
C SER A 117 -32.30 -3.47 -10.91
N ASN A 118 -32.58 -2.88 -12.06
CA ASN A 118 -33.39 -3.49 -13.12
C ASN A 118 -32.62 -4.45 -14.03
N LYS A 119 -31.28 -4.46 -13.94
CA LYS A 119 -30.43 -5.26 -14.81
C LYS A 119 -30.29 -6.66 -14.22
N LYS A 120 -30.50 -7.68 -15.04
CA LYS A 120 -30.31 -9.09 -14.69
C LYS A 120 -29.46 -9.77 -15.75
N ILE A 121 -28.40 -10.43 -15.33
CA ILE A 121 -27.40 -11.04 -16.23
C ILE A 121 -27.14 -12.46 -15.76
N THR A 122 -26.92 -13.39 -16.70
CA THR A 122 -26.39 -14.72 -16.43
C THR A 122 -24.90 -14.67 -16.71
N HIS A 123 -24.08 -14.97 -15.73
CA HIS A 123 -22.63 -14.96 -15.87
C HIS A 123 -21.99 -16.10 -15.10
N GLU A 124 -20.80 -16.49 -15.51
CA GLU A 124 -19.98 -17.52 -14.88
C GLU A 124 -18.61 -16.92 -14.57
N TRP A 125 -18.16 -17.05 -13.34
CA TRP A 125 -16.79 -16.74 -12.91
C TRP A 125 -16.07 -18.05 -12.65
N THR A 126 -14.95 -18.24 -13.32
CA THR A 126 -14.07 -19.39 -13.13
C THR A 126 -12.89 -19.00 -12.24
N GLY A 127 -12.43 -19.94 -11.42
CA GLY A 127 -11.27 -19.74 -10.56
C GLY A 127 -11.54 -18.95 -9.28
N THR A 128 -10.46 -18.74 -8.52
CA THR A 128 -10.48 -18.06 -7.22
C THR A 128 -9.98 -16.64 -7.38
N ASP A 129 -10.62 -15.71 -6.68
CA ASP A 129 -10.30 -14.29 -6.70
C ASP A 129 -10.46 -13.69 -5.32
N THR A 130 -9.89 -12.50 -5.06
CA THR A 130 -10.17 -11.80 -3.81
C THR A 130 -11.62 -11.30 -3.81
N VAL A 131 -12.22 -11.12 -2.63
CA VAL A 131 -13.58 -10.58 -2.50
C VAL A 131 -13.70 -9.24 -3.21
N LEU A 132 -12.72 -8.34 -3.03
CA LEU A 132 -12.72 -7.04 -3.68
C LEU A 132 -12.66 -7.15 -5.21
N ALA A 133 -11.76 -7.96 -5.74
CA ALA A 133 -11.64 -8.18 -7.19
C ALA A 133 -12.91 -8.78 -7.77
N ARG A 134 -13.55 -9.73 -7.07
CA ARG A 134 -14.82 -10.32 -7.49
C ARG A 134 -15.96 -9.30 -7.49
N LEU A 135 -16.03 -8.41 -6.49
CA LEU A 135 -17.02 -7.32 -6.46
C LEU A 135 -16.87 -6.41 -7.68
N TYR A 136 -15.64 -6.02 -8.03
CA TYR A 136 -15.38 -5.22 -9.23
C TYR A 136 -15.64 -5.99 -10.52
N SER A 137 -15.37 -7.28 -10.56
CA SER A 137 -15.74 -8.11 -11.71
C SER A 137 -17.27 -8.17 -11.91
N ILE A 138 -18.03 -8.28 -10.82
CA ILE A 138 -19.49 -8.17 -10.89
C ILE A 138 -19.90 -6.78 -11.40
N ALA A 139 -19.31 -5.71 -10.87
CA ALA A 139 -19.59 -4.35 -11.32
C ALA A 139 -19.31 -4.17 -12.82
N THR A 140 -18.20 -4.71 -13.31
CA THR A 140 -17.84 -4.68 -14.74
C THR A 140 -18.90 -5.39 -15.59
N VAL A 141 -19.36 -6.57 -15.18
CA VAL A 141 -20.41 -7.33 -15.89
C VAL A 141 -21.73 -6.54 -15.94
N PHE A 142 -22.03 -5.78 -14.90
CA PHE A 142 -23.23 -4.96 -14.81
C PHE A 142 -23.06 -3.57 -15.42
N ASP A 143 -21.86 -3.21 -15.91
CA ASP A 143 -21.56 -1.88 -16.38
C ASP A 143 -21.87 -0.83 -15.27
N ALA A 144 -21.23 -1.03 -14.12
CA ALA A 144 -21.48 -0.29 -12.89
C ALA A 144 -20.19 0.16 -12.22
N GLU A 145 -20.30 1.22 -11.43
CA GLU A 145 -19.27 1.74 -10.52
C GLU A 145 -19.71 1.54 -9.08
N LEU A 146 -18.75 1.32 -8.20
CA LEU A 146 -18.98 1.06 -6.78
C LEU A 146 -18.43 2.18 -5.92
N GLU A 147 -19.20 2.59 -4.91
CA GLU A 147 -18.78 3.49 -3.87
C GLU A 147 -19.00 2.86 -2.49
N PHE A 148 -17.96 2.84 -1.66
CA PHE A 148 -18.03 2.40 -0.27
C PHE A 148 -18.09 3.61 0.63
N VAL A 149 -19.24 3.82 1.29
CA VAL A 149 -19.46 4.92 2.22
C VAL A 149 -19.41 4.40 3.65
N THR A 150 -18.41 4.85 4.40
CA THR A 150 -18.27 4.50 5.82
C THR A 150 -19.19 5.36 6.67
N GLN A 151 -20.02 4.73 7.49
CA GLN A 151 -20.85 5.40 8.48
C GLN A 151 -20.28 5.14 9.88
N LEU A 152 -20.14 6.19 10.66
CA LEU A 152 -19.65 6.14 12.04
C LEU A 152 -20.79 6.43 13.03
N ASN A 153 -20.66 5.89 14.24
CA ASN A 153 -21.45 6.28 15.39
C ASN A 153 -20.93 7.61 15.97
N ASP A 154 -21.63 8.16 16.94
CA ASP A 154 -21.26 9.42 17.60
C ASP A 154 -19.92 9.33 18.36
N ASP A 155 -19.51 8.13 18.75
CA ASP A 155 -18.21 7.83 19.36
C ASP A 155 -17.10 7.51 18.35
N TYR A 156 -17.33 7.78 17.08
CA TYR A 156 -16.44 7.47 15.95
C TYR A 156 -16.17 5.98 15.71
N SER A 157 -16.83 5.09 16.40
CA SER A 157 -16.77 3.66 16.07
C SER A 157 -17.48 3.38 14.74
N LEU A 158 -17.09 2.30 14.08
CA LEU A 158 -17.73 1.88 12.83
C LEU A 158 -19.18 1.47 13.08
N LYS A 159 -20.11 2.11 12.37
CA LYS A 159 -21.53 1.74 12.37
C LYS A 159 -21.82 0.70 11.28
N ASN A 160 -21.53 1.02 10.05
CA ASN A 160 -21.63 0.14 8.89
C ASN A 160 -20.85 0.71 7.69
N VAL A 161 -20.75 -0.10 6.64
CA VAL A 161 -20.28 0.33 5.31
C VAL A 161 -21.46 0.21 4.35
N VAL A 162 -21.79 1.30 3.67
CA VAL A 162 -22.84 1.34 2.64
C VAL A 162 -22.19 1.16 1.27
N LEU A 163 -22.66 0.21 0.51
CA LEU A 163 -22.26 0.00 -0.87
C LEU A 163 -23.28 0.66 -1.81
N ASN A 164 -22.88 1.74 -2.45
CA ASN A 164 -23.62 2.37 -3.54
C ASN A 164 -23.16 1.79 -4.88
N ILE A 165 -24.12 1.58 -5.77
CA ILE A 165 -23.93 0.99 -7.10
C ILE A 165 -24.48 1.97 -8.12
N TYR A 166 -23.59 2.61 -8.85
CA TYR A 166 -23.93 3.56 -9.92
C TYR A 166 -23.83 2.87 -11.27
N ARG A 167 -24.51 3.40 -12.28
CA ARG A 167 -24.21 3.04 -13.67
C ARG A 167 -22.83 3.57 -14.03
N ALA A 168 -22.08 2.82 -14.82
CA ALA A 168 -20.75 3.26 -15.26
C ALA A 168 -20.83 4.60 -15.98
N HIS A 169 -19.79 5.42 -15.79
CA HIS A 169 -19.66 6.70 -16.45
C HIS A 169 -19.63 6.56 -17.97
N SER A 170 -20.31 7.47 -18.66
CA SER A 170 -20.29 7.63 -20.12
C SER A 170 -20.67 9.05 -20.48
N ASP A 171 -20.64 9.41 -21.75
CA ASP A 171 -21.07 10.74 -22.25
C ASP A 171 -22.46 11.18 -21.75
N SER A 172 -23.34 10.23 -21.46
CA SER A 172 -24.71 10.46 -21.00
C SER A 172 -25.00 10.06 -19.56
N VAL A 173 -24.05 9.44 -18.88
CA VAL A 173 -24.18 8.93 -17.51
C VAL A 173 -23.04 9.44 -16.67
N GLN A 174 -23.35 10.12 -15.56
CA GLN A 174 -22.32 10.67 -14.66
C GLN A 174 -21.52 9.58 -13.94
N GLY A 175 -22.15 8.48 -13.56
CA GLY A 175 -21.53 7.49 -12.67
C GLY A 175 -21.43 8.00 -11.23
N MET A 176 -20.41 7.56 -10.51
CA MET A 176 -20.07 8.07 -9.17
C MET A 176 -19.60 9.52 -9.26
N GLY A 177 -19.87 10.33 -8.23
CA GLY A 177 -19.58 11.77 -8.18
C GLY A 177 -20.70 12.62 -8.76
N HIS A 178 -20.40 13.90 -8.99
CA HIS A 178 -21.37 14.91 -9.43
C HIS A 178 -20.96 15.52 -10.77
N ASP A 179 -21.96 15.86 -11.59
CA ASP A 179 -21.75 16.63 -12.80
C ASP A 179 -21.52 18.11 -12.45
N LYS A 180 -20.28 18.54 -12.53
CA LYS A 180 -19.84 19.92 -12.33
C LYS A 180 -19.27 20.54 -13.63
N ARG A 181 -19.65 20.02 -14.80
CA ARG A 181 -19.19 20.52 -16.11
C ARG A 181 -19.53 21.99 -16.38
N SER A 182 -20.50 22.54 -15.67
CA SER A 182 -20.77 23.98 -15.68
C SER A 182 -19.66 24.82 -15.02
N THR A 183 -18.83 24.21 -14.20
CA THR A 183 -17.67 24.84 -13.57
C THR A 183 -16.45 24.62 -14.46
N ILE A 184 -15.89 25.70 -14.99
CA ILE A 184 -14.73 25.67 -15.87
C ILE A 184 -13.50 25.94 -15.03
N LEU A 185 -12.58 24.97 -15.01
CA LEU A 185 -11.25 25.09 -14.40
C LEU A 185 -10.28 25.69 -15.44
N ARG A 186 -9.63 26.81 -15.11
CA ARG A 186 -8.75 27.55 -16.02
C ARG A 186 -7.35 27.66 -15.47
N TYR A 187 -6.37 27.36 -16.32
CA TYR A 187 -4.97 27.68 -16.06
C TYR A 187 -4.68 29.11 -16.58
N PRO A 188 -3.96 29.97 -15.83
CA PRO A 188 -3.45 29.80 -14.46
C PRO A 188 -4.36 30.37 -13.36
N SER A 189 -5.63 30.53 -13.58
CA SER A 189 -6.55 31.29 -12.70
C SER A 189 -6.93 30.54 -11.40
N ASN A 190 -7.37 29.30 -11.49
CA ASN A 190 -7.72 28.45 -10.35
C ASN A 190 -6.92 27.15 -10.27
N ILE A 191 -5.90 27.05 -11.09
CA ILE A 191 -4.99 25.92 -11.16
C ILE A 191 -3.58 26.49 -11.19
N TYR A 192 -2.68 25.98 -10.32
CA TYR A 192 -1.30 26.49 -10.21
C TYR A 192 -0.34 25.81 -11.17
N GLY A 193 -0.62 24.56 -11.52
CA GLY A 193 0.14 23.77 -12.47
C GLY A 193 -0.74 22.73 -13.14
N ILE A 194 -0.56 22.52 -14.44
CA ILE A 194 -1.16 21.41 -15.17
C ILE A 194 -0.02 20.62 -15.80
N THR A 195 0.13 19.38 -15.38
CA THR A 195 1.02 18.44 -16.07
C THR A 195 0.18 17.49 -16.92
N LYS A 196 0.33 17.60 -18.24
CA LYS A 196 -0.28 16.67 -19.17
C LYS A 196 0.68 15.53 -19.46
N THR A 197 0.29 14.33 -19.11
CA THR A 197 1.00 13.10 -19.48
C THR A 197 0.26 12.42 -20.62
N SER A 198 0.96 12.12 -21.71
CA SER A 198 0.42 11.34 -22.83
C SER A 198 1.25 10.05 -22.96
N ASP A 199 0.59 8.90 -22.80
CA ASP A 199 1.23 7.59 -22.78
C ASP A 199 0.65 6.69 -23.86
N ILE A 200 1.54 5.98 -24.58
CA ILE A 200 1.21 5.01 -25.61
C ILE A 200 1.75 3.60 -25.29
N THR A 201 2.21 3.37 -24.06
CA THR A 201 2.84 2.10 -23.67
C THR A 201 1.91 0.90 -23.91
N ASP A 202 0.63 1.06 -23.64
CA ASP A 202 -0.40 0.02 -23.80
C ASP A 202 -1.19 0.17 -25.11
N LEU A 203 -0.75 1.04 -26.02
CA LEU A 203 -1.48 1.32 -27.25
C LEU A 203 -1.33 0.17 -28.25
N TYR A 204 -2.46 -0.25 -28.81
CA TYR A 204 -2.48 -1.18 -29.93
C TYR A 204 -3.46 -0.71 -31.01
N THR A 205 -3.16 -1.06 -32.26
CA THR A 205 -3.92 -0.58 -33.43
C THR A 205 -4.81 -1.66 -34.05
N ALA A 206 -4.76 -2.86 -33.47
CA ALA A 206 -5.65 -3.97 -33.82
C ALA A 206 -5.88 -4.87 -32.60
N ILE A 207 -7.03 -5.55 -32.59
CA ILE A 207 -7.36 -6.53 -31.56
C ILE A 207 -7.80 -7.85 -32.21
N ARG A 208 -7.31 -8.96 -31.66
CA ARG A 208 -7.69 -10.33 -32.07
C ARG A 208 -8.46 -10.98 -30.92
N PRO A 209 -9.80 -10.92 -30.96
CA PRO A 209 -10.61 -11.53 -29.92
C PRO A 209 -10.79 -13.03 -30.12
N THR A 210 -10.98 -13.73 -29.00
CA THR A 210 -11.38 -15.14 -28.96
C THR A 210 -12.48 -15.32 -27.91
N GLY A 211 -13.59 -15.90 -28.30
CA GLY A 211 -14.69 -16.25 -27.40
C GLY A 211 -14.60 -17.66 -26.86
N THR A 212 -15.66 -18.10 -26.17
CA THR A 212 -15.82 -19.45 -25.63
C THR A 212 -15.71 -20.48 -26.74
N ASN A 213 -15.09 -21.64 -26.48
CA ASN A 213 -14.85 -22.71 -27.44
C ASN A 213 -14.10 -22.27 -28.71
N GLY A 214 -13.27 -21.22 -28.62
CA GLY A 214 -12.49 -20.73 -29.76
C GLY A 214 -13.30 -19.92 -30.78
N LEU A 215 -14.45 -19.33 -30.37
CA LEU A 215 -15.25 -18.44 -31.21
C LEU A 215 -14.40 -17.29 -31.76
N GLN A 216 -14.55 -17.03 -33.05
CA GLN A 216 -13.81 -16.01 -33.81
C GLN A 216 -14.75 -15.11 -34.61
N LEU A 217 -14.23 -13.96 -35.09
CA LEU A 217 -14.99 -13.00 -35.88
C LEU A 217 -15.04 -13.29 -37.38
N ASN A 218 -14.53 -14.41 -37.82
CA ASN A 218 -14.41 -14.74 -39.26
C ASN A 218 -15.73 -14.63 -40.03
N SER A 219 -16.87 -14.97 -39.40
CA SER A 219 -18.22 -14.88 -39.99
C SER A 219 -18.69 -13.46 -40.32
N ILE A 220 -18.08 -12.46 -39.69
CA ILE A 220 -18.41 -11.03 -39.90
C ILE A 220 -17.24 -10.26 -40.52
N SER A 221 -16.26 -10.97 -41.09
CA SER A 221 -15.15 -10.37 -41.85
C SER A 221 -15.68 -9.48 -42.99
N GLY A 222 -15.06 -8.32 -43.15
CA GLY A 222 -15.51 -7.30 -44.13
C GLY A 222 -16.41 -6.22 -43.52
N ARG A 223 -16.86 -6.34 -42.27
CA ARG A 223 -17.58 -5.25 -41.58
C ARG A 223 -16.70 -4.01 -41.46
N VAL A 224 -17.26 -2.83 -41.71
CA VAL A 224 -16.55 -1.55 -41.70
C VAL A 224 -17.36 -0.48 -40.98
N ILE A 225 -16.71 0.29 -40.12
CA ILE A 225 -17.22 1.53 -39.53
C ILE A 225 -16.49 2.71 -40.14
N ARG A 226 -17.24 3.74 -40.55
CA ARG A 226 -16.70 4.94 -41.21
C ARG A 226 -17.05 6.18 -40.39
N ASP A 227 -16.22 7.22 -40.53
CA ASP A 227 -16.53 8.57 -40.03
C ASP A 227 -17.51 9.31 -40.95
N SER A 228 -17.91 10.54 -40.58
CA SER A 228 -18.79 11.39 -41.36
C SER A 228 -18.23 11.77 -42.74
N ASN A 229 -16.90 11.68 -42.93
CA ASN A 229 -16.19 11.97 -44.16
C ASN A 229 -15.99 10.72 -45.04
N GLY A 230 -16.48 9.54 -44.61
CA GLY A 230 -16.36 8.30 -45.32
C GLY A 230 -15.06 7.54 -45.09
N ASN A 231 -14.13 8.03 -44.27
CA ASN A 231 -12.90 7.33 -43.93
C ASN A 231 -13.16 6.13 -43.04
N ILE A 232 -12.39 5.07 -43.21
CA ILE A 232 -12.52 3.87 -42.40
C ILE A 232 -11.93 4.15 -41.00
N LEU A 233 -12.77 4.11 -39.98
CA LEU A 233 -12.35 4.13 -38.58
C LEU A 233 -11.93 2.75 -38.12
N TYR A 234 -12.79 1.74 -38.34
CA TYR A 234 -12.55 0.37 -37.93
C TYR A 234 -13.01 -0.60 -39.01
N LYS A 235 -12.31 -1.71 -39.18
CA LYS A 235 -12.70 -2.81 -40.08
C LYS A 235 -12.40 -4.17 -39.50
N VAL A 236 -13.25 -5.15 -39.79
CA VAL A 236 -13.00 -6.56 -39.46
C VAL A 236 -12.33 -7.25 -40.65
N GLN A 237 -11.18 -7.85 -40.42
CA GLN A 237 -10.44 -8.61 -41.41
C GLN A 237 -9.97 -9.95 -40.80
N GLY A 238 -10.59 -11.06 -41.25
CA GLY A 238 -10.43 -12.35 -40.59
C GLY A 238 -10.93 -12.29 -39.14
N ASN A 239 -10.09 -12.71 -38.19
CA ASN A 239 -10.38 -12.61 -36.75
C ASN A 239 -9.89 -11.32 -36.09
N ASN A 240 -9.45 -10.33 -36.86
CA ASN A 240 -8.94 -9.08 -36.31
C ASN A 240 -9.94 -7.94 -36.53
N ILE A 241 -10.07 -7.06 -35.53
CA ILE A 241 -10.62 -5.72 -35.73
C ILE A 241 -9.43 -4.76 -35.84
N LEU A 242 -9.40 -3.99 -36.89
CA LEU A 242 -8.30 -3.11 -37.26
C LEU A 242 -8.72 -1.65 -37.17
N ALA A 243 -7.86 -0.78 -36.68
CA ALA A 243 -8.00 0.69 -36.63
C ALA A 243 -6.96 1.34 -37.57
N PRO A 244 -7.29 1.55 -38.90
CA PRO A 244 -6.32 2.02 -39.88
C PRO A 244 -5.71 3.38 -39.54
N GLN A 245 -6.53 4.34 -39.06
CA GLN A 245 -6.03 5.67 -38.72
C GLN A 245 -5.07 5.65 -37.52
N ALA A 246 -5.33 4.78 -36.54
CA ALA A 246 -4.42 4.58 -35.42
C ALA A 246 -3.11 3.95 -35.88
N ARG A 247 -3.17 2.94 -36.78
CA ARG A 247 -1.98 2.34 -37.37
C ARG A 247 -1.12 3.39 -38.12
N ASP A 248 -1.74 4.24 -38.92
CA ASP A 248 -1.02 5.25 -39.71
C ASP A 248 -0.31 6.27 -38.82
N ARG A 249 -0.86 6.54 -37.63
CA ARG A 249 -0.25 7.41 -36.62
C ARG A 249 0.78 6.68 -35.72
N PHE A 250 0.53 5.41 -35.40
CA PHE A 250 1.35 4.58 -34.49
C PHE A 250 1.72 3.26 -35.17
N PRO A 251 2.51 3.26 -36.23
CA PRO A 251 2.84 2.05 -36.96
C PRO A 251 3.76 1.15 -36.13
N SER A 252 3.49 -0.16 -36.11
CA SER A 252 4.43 -1.15 -35.60
C SER A 252 5.55 -1.34 -36.63
N THR A 253 6.77 -0.98 -36.26
CA THR A 253 7.95 -1.08 -37.16
C THR A 253 8.73 -2.37 -37.00
N LEU A 254 8.54 -3.07 -35.86
CA LEU A 254 9.16 -4.37 -35.62
C LEU A 254 8.16 -5.47 -35.97
N LEU A 255 8.36 -6.08 -37.12
CA LEU A 255 7.49 -7.14 -37.63
C LEU A 255 7.84 -8.48 -36.98
N THR A 256 7.06 -8.89 -36.00
CA THR A 256 7.20 -10.22 -35.38
C THR A 256 6.32 -11.28 -36.04
N ASN A 257 5.28 -10.87 -36.78
CA ASN A 257 4.32 -11.75 -37.46
C ASN A 257 4.24 -11.41 -38.94
N HIS A 258 4.92 -12.03 -39.80
CA HIS A 258 4.83 -12.19 -41.24
C HIS A 258 3.88 -11.32 -42.12
N SER A 259 3.13 -10.38 -41.53
CA SER A 259 2.27 -9.44 -42.22
C SER A 259 2.89 -8.04 -42.14
N ASN A 260 3.29 -7.51 -43.29
CA ASN A 260 3.82 -6.15 -43.47
C ASN A 260 2.71 -5.09 -43.34
N ASP A 261 1.76 -5.27 -42.42
CA ASP A 261 0.58 -4.42 -42.30
C ASP A 261 0.71 -3.32 -41.25
N MET A 262 1.82 -3.33 -40.48
CA MET A 262 2.21 -2.36 -39.47
C MET A 262 1.19 -2.22 -38.29
N TYR A 263 0.28 -3.18 -38.11
CA TYR A 263 -0.61 -3.18 -36.98
C TYR A 263 0.05 -3.77 -35.73
N ALA A 264 -0.05 -3.05 -34.60
CA ALA A 264 0.20 -3.62 -33.28
C ALA A 264 -1.06 -4.40 -32.86
N VAL A 265 -0.97 -5.72 -32.77
CA VAL A 265 -2.11 -6.60 -32.52
C VAL A 265 -2.13 -7.08 -31.08
N GLN A 266 -3.18 -6.73 -30.34
CA GLN A 266 -3.47 -7.28 -29.02
C GLN A 266 -4.30 -8.54 -29.14
N VAL A 267 -3.87 -9.65 -28.52
CA VAL A 267 -4.69 -10.85 -28.35
C VAL A 267 -5.53 -10.69 -27.10
N TRP A 268 -6.83 -10.97 -27.21
CA TRP A 268 -7.77 -10.74 -26.12
C TRP A 268 -8.87 -11.82 -26.10
N SER A 269 -9.30 -12.24 -24.93
CA SER A 269 -10.34 -13.23 -24.75
C SER A 269 -11.54 -12.65 -24.01
N TYR A 270 -12.74 -13.08 -24.39
CA TYR A 270 -13.96 -12.71 -23.73
C TYR A 270 -14.93 -13.91 -23.72
N GLU A 271 -15.46 -14.25 -22.56
CA GLU A 271 -16.34 -15.41 -22.39
C GLU A 271 -17.72 -15.15 -23.00
N THR A 272 -17.89 -15.53 -24.25
CA THR A 272 -19.17 -15.48 -24.96
C THR A 272 -19.19 -16.48 -26.11
N GLU A 273 -20.35 -17.04 -26.39
CA GLU A 273 -20.64 -17.85 -27.58
C GLU A 273 -21.32 -17.02 -28.70
N ASN A 274 -21.56 -15.74 -28.46
CA ASN A 274 -22.22 -14.83 -29.40
C ASN A 274 -21.18 -13.95 -30.12
N VAL A 275 -21.08 -14.08 -31.44
CA VAL A 275 -20.14 -13.36 -32.29
C VAL A 275 -20.37 -11.83 -32.25
N GLU A 276 -21.63 -11.37 -32.18
CA GLU A 276 -21.93 -9.93 -32.11
C GLU A 276 -21.52 -9.33 -30.77
N MET A 277 -21.71 -10.08 -29.69
CA MET A 277 -21.25 -9.67 -28.37
C MET A 277 -19.72 -9.64 -28.32
N LEU A 278 -19.04 -10.67 -28.83
CA LEU A 278 -17.57 -10.70 -28.92
C LEU A 278 -17.06 -9.51 -29.73
N TYR A 279 -17.67 -9.22 -30.87
CA TYR A 279 -17.33 -8.07 -31.71
C TYR A 279 -17.53 -6.75 -30.98
N GLY A 280 -18.69 -6.53 -30.33
CA GLY A 280 -19.02 -5.30 -29.63
C GLY A 280 -18.03 -5.01 -28.50
N GLN A 281 -17.72 -6.01 -27.69
CA GLN A 281 -16.77 -5.87 -26.58
C GLN A 281 -15.34 -5.65 -27.06
N ALA A 282 -14.89 -6.41 -28.07
CA ALA A 282 -13.57 -6.24 -28.65
C ALA A 282 -13.40 -4.88 -29.34
N LEU A 283 -14.44 -4.39 -30.02
CA LEU A 283 -14.44 -3.06 -30.63
C LEU A 283 -14.35 -1.95 -29.57
N ALA A 284 -15.08 -2.08 -28.46
CA ALA A 284 -14.99 -1.17 -27.33
C ALA A 284 -13.57 -1.14 -26.77
N GLN A 285 -12.95 -2.29 -26.57
CA GLN A 285 -11.54 -2.39 -26.14
C GLN A 285 -10.57 -1.74 -27.13
N LEU A 286 -10.75 -1.97 -28.44
CA LEU A 286 -9.90 -1.36 -29.46
C LEU A 286 -10.06 0.16 -29.47
N LYS A 287 -11.28 0.69 -29.48
CA LYS A 287 -11.56 2.14 -29.41
C LYS A 287 -10.82 2.81 -28.28
N LYS A 288 -10.81 2.15 -27.16
CA LYS A 288 -10.21 2.55 -25.90
C LYS A 288 -8.68 2.66 -25.98
N ASN A 289 -8.04 1.69 -26.60
CA ASN A 289 -6.58 1.53 -26.55
C ASN A 289 -5.88 1.86 -27.87
N CYS A 290 -6.59 2.32 -28.90
CA CYS A 290 -5.99 2.77 -30.15
C CYS A 290 -5.66 4.27 -30.20
N VAL A 291 -5.87 4.96 -29.10
CA VAL A 291 -5.53 6.37 -28.88
C VAL A 291 -4.59 6.51 -27.68
N PRO A 292 -3.73 7.53 -27.64
CA PRO A 292 -2.92 7.79 -26.46
C PRO A 292 -3.78 7.98 -25.20
N LYS A 293 -3.34 7.38 -24.11
CA LYS A 293 -3.90 7.67 -22.79
C LYS A 293 -3.38 9.04 -22.36
N VAL A 294 -4.27 9.98 -22.11
CA VAL A 294 -3.93 11.32 -21.64
C VAL A 294 -4.42 11.49 -20.21
N THR A 295 -3.51 11.86 -19.32
CA THR A 295 -3.80 12.16 -17.92
C THR A 295 -3.38 13.60 -17.64
N TYR A 296 -4.19 14.34 -16.89
CA TYR A 296 -3.85 15.66 -16.40
C TYR A 296 -3.69 15.62 -14.89
N ASP A 297 -2.49 15.91 -14.43
CA ASP A 297 -2.21 16.16 -13.02
C ASP A 297 -2.38 17.65 -12.77
N VAL A 298 -3.18 17.99 -11.79
CA VAL A 298 -3.49 19.37 -11.47
C VAL A 298 -2.98 19.66 -10.05
N ASP A 299 -1.99 20.52 -9.98
CA ASP A 299 -1.48 21.05 -8.71
C ASP A 299 -2.43 22.15 -8.23
N ALA A 300 -3.50 21.77 -7.57
CA ALA A 300 -4.43 22.69 -6.94
C ALA A 300 -5.31 21.95 -5.94
N TYR A 301 -5.71 22.65 -4.89
CA TYR A 301 -6.83 22.22 -4.08
C TYR A 301 -8.14 22.57 -4.81
N ILE A 302 -8.83 21.55 -5.29
CA ILE A 302 -10.16 21.68 -5.84
C ILE A 302 -11.14 21.15 -4.81
N ASP A 303 -12.06 22.02 -4.36
CA ASP A 303 -13.12 21.63 -3.42
C ASP A 303 -14.17 20.75 -4.10
N ALA A 304 -13.80 19.53 -4.36
CA ALA A 304 -14.56 18.54 -5.10
C ALA A 304 -14.39 17.15 -4.49
N GLU A 305 -15.19 16.21 -4.97
CA GLU A 305 -15.14 14.80 -4.54
C GLU A 305 -14.64 13.93 -5.69
N ILE A 306 -14.18 12.73 -5.32
CA ILE A 306 -13.81 11.69 -6.30
C ILE A 306 -15.00 11.41 -7.20
N GLY A 307 -14.74 11.34 -8.51
CA GLY A 307 -15.75 11.09 -9.53
C GLY A 307 -16.46 12.35 -10.05
N ASP A 308 -16.24 13.52 -9.43
CA ASP A 308 -16.79 14.78 -9.97
C ASP A 308 -16.21 15.09 -11.35
N THR A 309 -17.06 15.54 -12.26
CA THR A 309 -16.69 15.86 -13.65
C THR A 309 -16.70 17.36 -13.86
N PHE A 310 -15.61 17.91 -14.39
CA PHE A 310 -15.42 19.33 -14.69
C PHE A 310 -15.13 19.56 -16.16
N THR A 311 -15.27 20.82 -16.60
CA THR A 311 -14.68 21.29 -17.85
C THR A 311 -13.34 21.96 -17.54
N ILE A 312 -12.26 21.53 -18.20
CA ILE A 312 -10.95 22.15 -18.14
C ILE A 312 -10.75 22.97 -19.41
N GLU A 313 -10.39 24.25 -19.27
CA GLU A 313 -10.00 25.13 -20.36
C GLU A 313 -8.49 25.34 -20.32
N ASP A 314 -7.81 24.94 -21.39
CA ASP A 314 -6.38 25.15 -21.56
C ASP A 314 -6.14 26.13 -22.72
N ALA A 315 -5.84 27.37 -22.35
CA ALA A 315 -5.63 28.49 -23.30
C ALA A 315 -4.23 28.48 -23.94
N GLU A 316 -3.31 27.62 -23.48
CA GLU A 316 -1.98 27.46 -24.12
C GLU A 316 -2.07 26.74 -25.46
N TYR A 317 -3.19 26.06 -25.73
CA TYR A 317 -3.46 25.44 -27.02
C TYR A 317 -4.11 26.40 -27.97
N SER A 318 -3.73 26.30 -29.24
CA SER A 318 -4.36 27.06 -30.33
C SER A 318 -4.95 26.10 -31.39
N PRO A 319 -6.29 26.00 -31.49
CA PRO A 319 -7.32 26.69 -30.71
C PRO A 319 -7.36 26.25 -29.24
N THR A 320 -7.89 27.10 -28.36
CA THR A 320 -8.13 26.79 -26.94
C THR A 320 -8.78 25.41 -26.78
N LEU A 321 -8.20 24.59 -25.94
CA LEU A 321 -8.67 23.23 -25.71
C LEU A 321 -9.67 23.21 -24.54
N TYR A 322 -10.85 22.66 -24.81
CA TYR A 322 -11.84 22.37 -23.77
C TYR A 322 -11.93 20.86 -23.58
N LEU A 323 -11.74 20.40 -22.36
CA LEU A 323 -11.79 19.00 -22.01
C LEU A 323 -12.83 18.77 -20.91
N GLU A 324 -13.62 17.72 -21.05
CA GLU A 324 -14.35 17.17 -19.91
C GLU A 324 -13.42 16.22 -19.18
N ALA A 325 -13.19 16.46 -17.92
CA ALA A 325 -12.26 15.70 -17.10
C ALA A 325 -12.91 15.30 -15.78
N ARG A 326 -12.71 14.07 -15.40
CA ARG A 326 -13.26 13.47 -14.18
C ARG A 326 -12.15 13.24 -13.16
N ILE A 327 -12.40 13.59 -11.91
CA ILE A 327 -11.45 13.35 -10.83
C ILE A 327 -11.36 11.86 -10.57
N THR A 328 -10.16 11.31 -10.75
CA THR A 328 -9.86 9.90 -10.51
C THR A 328 -9.08 9.68 -9.24
N GLU A 329 -8.25 10.64 -8.83
CA GLU A 329 -7.46 10.56 -7.61
C GLU A 329 -7.32 11.95 -6.98
N GLN A 330 -7.25 11.99 -5.65
CA GLN A 330 -6.95 13.21 -4.91
C GLN A 330 -6.03 12.91 -3.73
N GLU A 331 -5.01 13.73 -3.59
CA GLU A 331 -4.18 13.85 -2.40
C GLU A 331 -4.60 15.13 -1.67
N ILE A 332 -5.08 14.99 -0.44
CA ILE A 332 -5.64 16.09 0.33
C ILE A 332 -4.84 16.23 1.62
N CYS A 333 -4.14 17.34 1.76
CA CYS A 333 -3.54 17.78 3.00
C CYS A 333 -4.51 18.73 3.73
N PHE A 334 -4.77 18.48 5.02
CA PHE A 334 -5.75 19.26 5.79
C PHE A 334 -5.14 20.55 6.35
N THR A 335 -3.84 20.53 6.60
CA THR A 335 -3.09 21.65 7.21
C THR A 335 -2.42 22.54 6.18
N ASP A 336 -2.17 22.02 4.96
CA ASP A 336 -1.46 22.73 3.89
C ASP A 336 -2.11 22.43 2.52
N THR A 337 -2.94 23.34 2.07
CA THR A 337 -3.64 23.19 0.78
C THR A 337 -2.71 23.24 -0.44
N GLU A 338 -1.47 23.76 -0.29
CA GLU A 338 -0.50 23.80 -1.39
C GLU A 338 0.07 22.40 -1.68
N LYS A 339 -0.02 21.47 -0.72
CA LYS A 339 0.35 20.06 -0.89
C LYS A 339 -0.75 19.20 -1.50
N CYS A 340 -1.94 19.78 -1.71
CA CYS A 340 -3.04 19.03 -2.31
C CYS A 340 -2.83 18.84 -3.81
N LYS A 341 -3.19 17.64 -4.30
CA LYS A 341 -3.09 17.29 -5.70
C LYS A 341 -4.40 16.66 -6.18
N THR A 342 -4.84 17.00 -7.37
CA THR A 342 -6.02 16.41 -8.00
C THR A 342 -5.66 15.88 -9.38
N ILE A 343 -5.94 14.59 -9.62
CA ILE A 343 -5.67 13.93 -10.89
C ILE A 343 -6.99 13.75 -11.64
N PHE A 344 -7.01 14.22 -12.86
CA PHE A 344 -8.09 14.04 -13.80
C PHE A 344 -7.66 13.06 -14.88
N ASP A 345 -8.52 12.10 -15.20
CA ASP A 345 -8.30 11.19 -16.32
C ASP A 345 -9.30 11.48 -17.43
N ASN A 346 -8.82 11.39 -18.66
CA ASN A 346 -9.67 11.56 -19.84
C ASN A 346 -10.36 10.23 -20.15
N PHE A 347 -11.32 9.88 -19.30
CA PHE A 347 -12.40 8.92 -19.56
C PHE A 347 -12.07 7.55 -20.08
N GLU A 348 -11.29 6.73 -19.44
CA GLU A 348 -11.47 5.31 -19.74
C GLU A 348 -11.00 4.38 -18.63
N GLU A 349 -11.95 3.88 -17.88
CA GLU A 349 -11.70 2.83 -16.89
C GLU A 349 -11.39 1.48 -17.54
N LYS A 350 -10.21 0.94 -17.25
CA LYS A 350 -9.97 -0.50 -17.36
C LYS A 350 -10.48 -1.16 -16.07
N GLN A 351 -11.77 -1.42 -15.98
CA GLN A 351 -12.42 -1.87 -14.75
C GLN A 351 -11.88 -3.18 -14.16
N SER A 352 -11.34 -4.08 -14.97
CA SER A 352 -10.83 -5.38 -14.50
C SER A 352 -9.37 -5.35 -13.96
N GLN A 353 -8.61 -4.28 -14.23
CA GLN A 353 -7.20 -4.17 -13.77
C GLN A 353 -7.04 -3.27 -12.54
N ILE A 354 -8.12 -2.67 -12.08
CA ILE A 354 -8.12 -1.61 -11.08
C ILE A 354 -7.67 -2.12 -9.72
N SER A 355 -8.25 -3.21 -9.25
CA SER A 355 -7.90 -3.77 -7.95
C SER A 355 -6.45 -4.24 -7.89
N SER A 356 -5.92 -4.81 -8.97
CA SER A 356 -4.53 -5.27 -9.03
C SER A 356 -3.54 -4.10 -9.14
N ALA A 357 -3.88 -3.02 -9.86
CA ALA A 357 -3.04 -1.83 -9.93
C ALA A 357 -2.99 -1.10 -8.57
N LEU A 358 -4.13 -0.91 -7.92
CA LEU A 358 -4.20 -0.31 -6.59
C LEU A 358 -3.49 -1.17 -5.54
N ILE A 359 -3.73 -2.51 -5.54
CA ILE A 359 -3.02 -3.45 -4.67
C ILE A 359 -1.51 -3.40 -4.94
N SER A 360 -1.09 -3.31 -6.21
CA SER A 360 0.32 -3.19 -6.57
C SER A 360 0.95 -1.90 -6.05
N GLU A 361 0.25 -0.76 -6.16
CA GLU A 361 0.70 0.53 -5.64
C GLU A 361 0.81 0.50 -4.11
N MET A 362 -0.21 -0.05 -3.45
CA MET A 362 -0.22 -0.23 -2.00
C MET A 362 0.88 -1.17 -1.52
N ASN A 363 1.07 -2.31 -2.20
CA ASN A 363 2.16 -3.24 -1.88
C ASN A 363 3.53 -2.57 -2.07
N LYS A 364 3.70 -1.71 -3.08
CA LYS A 364 4.92 -0.90 -3.23
C LYS A 364 5.11 0.06 -2.06
N MET A 365 4.05 0.75 -1.61
CA MET A 365 4.13 1.64 -0.45
C MET A 365 4.45 0.87 0.84
N ILE A 366 3.82 -0.29 1.05
CA ILE A 366 4.14 -1.19 2.18
C ILE A 366 5.62 -1.60 2.11
N GLU A 367 6.07 -2.10 0.97
CA GLU A 367 7.47 -2.53 0.78
C GLU A 367 8.46 -1.38 0.97
N LEU A 368 8.12 -0.16 0.53
CA LEU A 368 8.96 1.02 0.76
C LEU A 368 9.08 1.40 2.23
N LYS A 369 8.03 1.17 3.03
CA LYS A 369 8.00 1.51 4.46
C LYS A 369 8.28 0.32 5.39
N LYS A 370 8.27 -0.92 4.87
CA LYS A 370 8.51 -2.13 5.66
C LYS A 370 9.90 -2.10 6.29
N ILE A 371 9.95 -2.23 7.61
CA ILE A 371 11.17 -2.46 8.39
C ILE A 371 11.31 -3.96 8.62
N TYR A 372 12.49 -4.49 8.36
CA TYR A 372 12.79 -5.90 8.45
C TYR A 372 13.48 -6.24 9.77
N GLU A 373 13.51 -7.50 10.10
CA GLU A 373 14.24 -7.99 11.27
C GLU A 373 15.75 -7.82 11.04
N GLY A 374 16.40 -6.98 11.86
CA GLY A 374 17.85 -6.86 11.92
C GLY A 374 18.44 -7.76 13.00
N SER A 375 19.50 -8.48 12.70
CA SER A 375 20.23 -9.27 13.67
C SER A 375 21.74 -9.22 13.45
N ILE A 376 22.51 -9.39 14.53
CA ILE A 376 23.97 -9.41 14.49
C ILE A 376 24.42 -10.81 14.92
N VAL A 377 25.22 -11.46 14.07
CA VAL A 377 25.86 -12.74 14.38
C VAL A 377 27.33 -12.50 14.70
N SER A 378 27.78 -13.04 15.82
CA SER A 378 29.19 -13.02 16.23
C SER A 378 29.85 -14.38 16.05
N THR A 379 31.11 -14.42 15.61
CA THR A 379 31.85 -15.66 15.43
C THR A 379 32.36 -16.23 16.74
N ASN A 380 32.82 -15.41 17.68
CA ASN A 380 33.47 -15.83 18.92
C ASN A 380 32.73 -15.26 20.15
N GLY A 381 31.46 -14.88 20.00
CA GLY A 381 30.70 -14.20 21.05
C GLY A 381 31.11 -12.74 21.23
N VAL A 382 30.61 -12.13 22.30
CA VAL A 382 30.73 -10.69 22.56
C VAL A 382 31.40 -10.38 23.91
N LEU A 383 31.91 -11.43 24.57
CA LEU A 383 32.62 -11.32 25.87
C LEU A 383 34.10 -11.66 25.67
N PHE A 384 34.97 -10.71 25.88
CA PHE A 384 36.41 -10.82 25.70
C PHE A 384 37.08 -11.04 27.04
N LYS A 385 37.97 -12.03 27.11
CA LYS A 385 38.68 -12.45 28.33
C LYS A 385 40.15 -12.00 28.30
N THR A 386 40.71 -11.87 27.09
CA THR A 386 42.12 -11.54 26.90
C THR A 386 42.30 -10.39 25.93
N ASP A 387 43.44 -9.76 25.95
CA ASP A 387 43.81 -8.65 25.05
C ASP A 387 43.94 -9.11 23.57
N SER A 388 44.06 -10.38 23.33
CA SER A 388 44.16 -10.99 22.00
C SER A 388 42.81 -11.41 21.41
N ASP A 389 41.72 -11.30 22.18
CA ASP A 389 40.40 -11.71 21.74
C ASP A 389 39.88 -10.83 20.62
N SER A 390 39.24 -11.46 19.67
CA SER A 390 38.55 -10.78 18.57
C SER A 390 37.35 -11.57 18.14
N THR A 391 36.36 -10.86 17.59
CA THR A 391 35.14 -11.45 17.00
C THR A 391 34.81 -10.77 15.69
N LYS A 392 34.16 -11.50 14.78
CA LYS A 392 33.53 -10.88 13.62
C LYS A 392 32.05 -10.69 13.92
N LEU A 393 31.57 -9.48 13.70
CA LEU A 393 30.16 -9.14 13.77
C LEU A 393 29.63 -9.03 12.34
N THR A 394 28.62 -9.84 12.01
CA THR A 394 27.99 -9.86 10.69
C THR A 394 26.57 -9.36 10.83
N ALA A 395 26.23 -8.32 10.06
CA ALA A 395 24.85 -7.81 9.96
C ALA A 395 24.02 -8.73 9.09
N LEU A 396 22.82 -9.06 9.56
CA LEU A 396 21.82 -9.83 8.82
C LEU A 396 20.49 -9.08 8.84
N VAL A 397 19.86 -9.02 7.67
CA VAL A 397 18.49 -8.51 7.49
C VAL A 397 17.65 -9.68 7.01
N LYS A 398 16.57 -9.97 7.73
CA LYS A 398 15.69 -11.09 7.41
C LYS A 398 14.26 -10.62 7.15
N ASP A 399 13.61 -11.25 6.17
CA ASP A 399 12.19 -11.16 5.91
C ASP A 399 11.59 -12.55 6.08
N ASP A 400 10.75 -12.70 7.09
CA ASP A 400 10.12 -13.99 7.45
C ASP A 400 11.13 -15.15 7.52
N GLY A 401 12.29 -14.88 8.17
CA GLY A 401 13.38 -15.85 8.34
C GLY A 401 14.33 -15.99 7.13
N VAL A 402 14.02 -15.40 5.98
CA VAL A 402 14.87 -15.45 4.78
C VAL A 402 15.89 -14.31 4.81
N ASP A 403 17.16 -14.62 4.58
CA ASP A 403 18.22 -13.61 4.49
C ASP A 403 18.10 -12.77 3.21
N ILE A 404 17.86 -11.48 3.37
CA ILE A 404 17.76 -10.49 2.30
C ILE A 404 18.80 -9.37 2.41
N THR A 405 19.83 -9.57 3.22
CA THR A 405 20.87 -8.57 3.52
C THR A 405 21.52 -7.96 2.27
N SER A 406 21.72 -8.76 1.24
CA SER A 406 22.34 -8.34 -0.02
C SER A 406 21.57 -7.25 -0.79
N LYS A 407 20.31 -7.00 -0.44
CA LYS A 407 19.47 -5.97 -1.07
C LYS A 407 19.73 -4.57 -0.51
N TYR A 408 20.46 -4.45 0.61
CA TYR A 408 20.58 -3.20 1.37
C TYR A 408 22.03 -2.81 1.59
N SER A 409 22.29 -1.51 1.68
CA SER A 409 23.58 -1.00 2.09
C SER A 409 23.69 -1.01 3.62
N ILE A 410 24.76 -1.62 4.12
CA ILE A 410 25.01 -1.75 5.56
C ILE A 410 25.97 -0.64 5.98
N THR A 411 25.67 0.00 7.12
CA THR A 411 26.56 0.97 7.76
C THR A 411 26.67 0.63 9.24
N TRP A 412 27.91 0.46 9.74
CA TRP A 412 28.20 0.18 11.13
C TRP A 412 28.57 1.40 11.90
N PHE A 413 28.13 1.45 13.14
CA PHE A 413 28.43 2.47 14.13
C PHE A 413 29.00 1.81 15.38
N LYS A 414 29.99 2.45 15.97
CA LYS A 414 30.52 2.16 17.30
C LYS A 414 30.27 3.36 18.19
N ASP A 415 29.52 3.20 19.27
CA ASP A 415 29.14 4.27 20.19
C ASP A 415 28.65 5.52 19.41
N ASP A 416 27.73 5.29 18.44
CA ASP A 416 27.12 6.25 17.50
C ASP A 416 28.07 6.88 16.46
N VAL A 417 29.35 6.50 16.43
CA VAL A 417 30.29 6.95 15.40
C VAL A 417 30.37 5.93 14.27
N GLN A 418 30.19 6.37 13.04
CA GLN A 418 30.28 5.50 11.86
C GLN A 418 31.72 4.96 11.70
N ILE A 419 31.83 3.64 11.51
CA ILE A 419 33.12 2.94 11.41
C ILE A 419 33.32 2.15 10.13
N SER A 420 32.26 1.64 9.50
CA SER A 420 32.37 0.78 8.31
C SER A 420 31.07 0.73 7.52
N THR A 421 31.20 0.37 6.23
CA THR A 421 30.06 0.09 5.33
C THR A 421 30.04 -1.36 4.83
N SER A 422 30.89 -2.21 5.39
CA SER A 422 30.93 -3.65 5.03
C SER A 422 29.84 -4.43 5.78
N GLN A 423 29.33 -5.53 5.21
CA GLN A 423 28.39 -6.41 5.90
C GLN A 423 28.96 -6.99 7.19
N THR A 424 30.27 -7.25 7.23
CA THR A 424 30.97 -7.84 8.37
C THR A 424 32.10 -6.92 8.82
N ILE A 425 32.22 -6.72 10.14
CA ILE A 425 33.33 -6.03 10.77
C ILE A 425 34.09 -6.97 11.72
N THR A 426 35.36 -6.70 11.93
CA THR A 426 36.15 -7.38 12.98
C THR A 426 36.29 -6.43 14.14
N VAL A 427 36.00 -6.91 15.33
CA VAL A 427 36.15 -6.20 16.60
C VAL A 427 37.22 -6.89 17.42
N SER A 428 38.22 -6.15 17.87
CA SER A 428 39.34 -6.65 18.70
C SER A 428 39.27 -6.06 20.10
N ALA A 429 39.90 -6.72 21.03
CA ALA A 429 39.98 -6.23 22.41
C ALA A 429 40.63 -4.85 22.55
N SER A 430 41.49 -4.45 21.60
CA SER A 430 42.11 -3.13 21.54
C SER A 430 41.15 -2.01 21.13
N ASP A 431 39.99 -2.32 20.61
CA ASP A 431 39.06 -1.33 20.06
C ASP A 431 38.27 -0.58 21.15
N PHE A 432 38.25 -1.10 22.40
CA PHE A 432 37.50 -0.51 23.51
C PHE A 432 38.14 -0.86 24.87
N VAL A 433 37.83 -0.08 25.91
CA VAL A 433 38.41 -0.29 27.26
C VAL A 433 37.62 -1.31 28.06
N GLU A 434 36.36 -1.04 28.36
CA GLU A 434 35.46 -1.94 29.13
C GLU A 434 34.37 -2.51 28.29
N LYS A 435 33.68 -1.68 27.54
CA LYS A 435 32.58 -2.05 26.66
C LYS A 435 32.46 -1.08 25.49
N ALA A 436 31.83 -1.52 24.41
CA ALA A 436 31.42 -0.68 23.29
C ALA A 436 30.11 -1.23 22.70
N VAL A 437 29.27 -0.34 22.21
CA VAL A 437 28.04 -0.69 21.53
C VAL A 437 28.27 -0.63 20.02
N TYR A 438 28.03 -1.72 19.34
CA TYR A 438 28.09 -1.82 17.88
C TYR A 438 26.68 -1.95 17.33
N ARG A 439 26.31 -1.04 16.43
CA ARG A 439 25.01 -1.01 15.79
C ARG A 439 25.20 -0.96 14.29
N PHE A 440 24.39 -1.68 13.55
CA PHE A 440 24.30 -1.46 12.11
C PHE A 440 22.96 -0.83 11.72
N LYS A 441 22.98 -0.11 10.59
CA LYS A 441 21.80 0.33 9.86
C LYS A 441 21.87 -0.26 8.45
N ALA A 442 20.76 -0.86 8.01
CA ALA A 442 20.57 -1.34 6.64
C ALA A 442 19.66 -0.35 5.92
N MET A 443 20.12 0.23 4.82
CA MET A 443 19.45 1.30 4.11
C MET A 443 19.11 0.89 2.68
N ASN A 444 17.95 1.38 2.19
CA ASN A 444 17.60 1.40 0.77
C ASN A 444 17.52 2.87 0.32
N GLY A 445 18.61 3.39 -0.29
CA GLY A 445 18.78 4.83 -0.45
C GLY A 445 18.82 5.53 0.91
N GLU A 446 17.90 6.43 1.17
CA GLU A 446 17.78 7.15 2.44
C GLU A 446 16.83 6.46 3.45
N ILE A 447 16.14 5.39 3.05
CA ILE A 447 15.13 4.72 3.88
C ILE A 447 15.79 3.64 4.72
N LEU A 448 15.61 3.72 6.06
CA LEU A 448 16.04 2.68 6.99
C LEU A 448 15.18 1.43 6.81
N LYS A 449 15.81 0.27 6.67
CA LYS A 449 15.16 -1.02 6.43
C LYS A 449 15.35 -2.02 7.57
N ALA A 450 16.45 -1.96 8.26
CA ALA A 450 16.70 -2.75 9.46
C ALA A 450 17.81 -2.12 10.30
N THR A 451 17.78 -2.38 11.59
CA THR A 451 18.85 -2.04 12.53
C THR A 451 18.93 -3.08 13.63
N ALA A 452 20.11 -3.32 14.14
CA ALA A 452 20.32 -4.06 15.37
C ALA A 452 21.57 -3.56 16.06
N GLU A 453 21.64 -3.79 17.37
CA GLU A 453 22.81 -3.43 18.17
C GLU A 453 23.27 -4.58 19.06
N VAL A 454 24.54 -4.56 19.40
CA VAL A 454 25.15 -5.54 20.30
C VAL A 454 26.22 -4.85 21.14
N THR A 455 26.26 -5.15 22.42
CA THR A 455 27.30 -4.69 23.31
C THR A 455 28.42 -5.73 23.40
N VAL A 456 29.64 -5.34 23.09
CA VAL A 456 30.84 -6.13 23.30
C VAL A 456 31.51 -5.66 24.60
N MET A 457 31.92 -6.58 25.45
CA MET A 457 32.43 -6.28 26.81
C MET A 457 33.70 -7.05 27.11
N ARG A 458 34.58 -6.44 27.90
CA ARG A 458 35.69 -7.15 28.56
C ARG A 458 35.22 -7.72 29.89
N LEU A 459 35.55 -8.99 30.12
CA LEU A 459 35.42 -9.57 31.45
C LEU A 459 36.66 -9.20 32.26
N GLN A 460 36.46 -8.48 33.34
CA GLN A 460 37.49 -8.31 34.34
C GLN A 460 37.40 -9.50 35.33
N ASP A 461 38.52 -10.12 35.62
CA ASP A 461 38.57 -11.06 36.72
C ASP A 461 38.16 -10.32 37.99
N GLY A 462 37.22 -10.90 38.72
CA GLY A 462 36.80 -10.36 40.00
C GLY A 462 38.03 -10.28 40.94
N GLN A 463 38.12 -9.19 41.68
CA GLN A 463 39.14 -9.12 42.74
C GLN A 463 38.96 -10.31 43.65
N ASN A 464 40.10 -10.96 44.02
CA ASN A 464 40.09 -12.02 44.99
C ASN A 464 39.35 -11.59 46.24
N GLY A 465 38.29 -12.30 46.59
CA GLY A 465 37.53 -12.05 47.81
C GLY A 465 38.49 -12.08 49.01
N THR A 466 38.38 -11.11 49.91
CA THR A 466 39.11 -11.12 51.17
C THR A 466 38.72 -12.38 51.94
N SER A 467 39.72 -13.19 52.32
CA SER A 467 39.47 -14.35 53.14
C SER A 467 38.85 -13.91 54.48
N ALA A 468 37.72 -14.42 54.84
CA ALA A 468 37.11 -14.23 56.13
C ALA A 468 37.41 -15.45 57.00
N TYR A 469 37.94 -15.21 58.14
CA TYR A 469 38.21 -16.25 59.14
C TYR A 469 37.06 -16.25 60.15
N VAL A 470 36.52 -17.45 60.41
CA VAL A 470 35.45 -17.64 61.40
C VAL A 470 36.13 -18.02 62.74
N HIS A 471 35.90 -17.21 63.73
CA HIS A 471 36.35 -17.50 65.12
C HIS A 471 35.16 -17.96 65.93
N ILE A 472 35.40 -18.97 66.73
CA ILE A 472 34.40 -19.55 67.64
C ILE A 472 34.93 -19.39 69.06
N ALA A 473 34.09 -18.92 69.93
CA ALA A 473 34.33 -18.79 71.35
C ALA A 473 33.18 -19.35 72.17
N TYR A 474 33.47 -19.75 73.38
CA TYR A 474 32.52 -20.34 74.29
C TYR A 474 32.50 -19.61 75.63
N ALA A 475 31.33 -19.51 76.28
CA ALA A 475 31.20 -18.88 77.58
C ALA A 475 30.04 -19.48 78.40
N ASN A 476 29.97 -19.22 79.69
CA ASN A 476 28.92 -19.66 80.55
C ASN A 476 27.82 -18.56 80.74
N SER A 477 27.99 -17.37 80.15
CA SER A 477 27.01 -16.33 80.07
C SER A 477 26.69 -15.92 78.61
N SER A 478 25.49 -15.44 78.31
CA SER A 478 25.07 -15.03 76.98
C SER A 478 25.77 -13.79 76.41
N ASP A 479 26.42 -13.00 77.26
CA ASP A 479 27.24 -11.83 76.95
C ASP A 479 28.75 -12.14 76.83
N GLY A 480 29.11 -13.40 76.99
CA GLY A 480 30.51 -13.86 76.87
C GLY A 480 31.42 -13.48 78.06
N GLN A 481 30.91 -12.85 79.13
CA GLN A 481 31.73 -12.31 80.22
C GLN A 481 32.13 -13.34 81.28
N VAL A 482 31.43 -14.44 81.41
CA VAL A 482 31.65 -15.44 82.43
C VAL A 482 32.30 -16.69 81.79
N ASP A 483 33.54 -17.06 82.26
CA ASP A 483 34.28 -18.24 81.88
C ASP A 483 34.43 -18.37 80.32
N PHE A 484 34.98 -17.33 79.73
CA PHE A 484 35.25 -17.21 78.30
C PHE A 484 36.40 -18.19 77.89
N SER A 485 36.25 -18.83 76.72
CA SER A 485 37.29 -19.71 76.14
C SER A 485 37.22 -19.77 74.65
N LEU A 486 38.34 -19.90 73.99
CA LEU A 486 38.50 -20.18 72.59
C LEU A 486 38.47 -21.66 72.21
N THR A 487 38.41 -22.57 73.22
CA THR A 487 38.31 -23.98 73.04
C THR A 487 37.03 -24.49 73.73
N ASP A 488 36.36 -25.45 73.09
CA ASP A 488 35.16 -26.07 73.67
C ASP A 488 35.52 -26.78 74.96
N SER A 489 34.81 -26.47 76.03
CA SER A 489 35.06 -27.00 77.36
C SER A 489 33.80 -27.06 78.21
N ASN A 490 32.69 -27.59 77.65
CA ASN A 490 31.41 -27.77 78.33
C ASN A 490 30.74 -26.47 78.83
N ARG A 491 30.84 -25.40 78.07
CA ARG A 491 30.17 -24.08 78.32
C ARG A 491 28.77 -24.04 77.74
N LYS A 492 27.95 -23.20 78.31
CA LYS A 492 26.49 -23.11 77.98
C LYS A 492 26.19 -22.28 76.69
N PHE A 493 27.10 -21.40 76.29
CA PHE A 493 26.91 -20.51 75.17
C PHE A 493 28.11 -20.61 74.18
N ILE A 494 27.77 -20.47 72.91
CA ILE A 494 28.74 -20.41 71.81
C ILE A 494 28.57 -19.04 71.11
N GLY A 495 29.65 -18.33 70.87
CA GLY A 495 29.73 -17.12 70.09
C GLY A 495 30.51 -17.33 68.83
N GLN A 496 30.10 -16.76 67.76
CA GLN A 496 30.78 -16.81 66.47
C GLN A 496 30.94 -15.40 65.92
N TYR A 497 32.13 -15.05 65.45
CA TYR A 497 32.34 -13.85 64.65
C TYR A 497 33.27 -14.18 63.47
N SER A 498 33.22 -13.29 62.47
CA SER A 498 34.11 -13.42 61.32
C SER A 498 34.88 -12.10 61.10
N ASP A 499 36.15 -12.18 60.80
CA ASP A 499 36.93 -11.04 60.40
C ASP A 499 37.92 -11.39 59.27
N SER A 500 38.71 -10.45 58.84
CA SER A 500 39.67 -10.59 57.73
C SER A 500 41.13 -10.77 58.21
N LYS A 501 41.36 -10.99 59.50
CA LYS A 501 42.69 -11.22 60.10
C LYS A 501 42.76 -12.52 60.87
#